data_518f2c099e70d003c5d898ad6c846c3d
#
_entry.id   518f2c099e70d003c5d898ad6c846c3d
#
_cell.length_a   1.000
_cell.length_b   1.000
_cell.length_c   1.000
_cell.angle_alpha   90.00
_cell.angle_beta   90.00
_cell.angle_gamma   90.00
#
_symmetry.space_group_name_H-M   'P 1'
#
loop_
_entity.id
_entity.type
_entity.pdbx_description
1 polymer ?
#
loop_
_entity_poly.entity_id
_entity_poly.type
_entity_poly.pdbx_seq_one_letter_code
_entity_poly.pdbx_strand_id
1 'polypeptide(L)'
;MSEKIKNILLEHRGKENAITSKQISKAMGFPMEDTQAVSRKEIWKTAEEFGLPVISCGNKGFCIAETDEEIKEFNNNRNRRVAGIRKTQDLVNKNYEEWKKKK
;
A
#
# COMPACT_ATOMS: atom_id res chain seq x y z
N MET A 1 7.56 12.69 8.43
CA MET A 1 7.43 11.23 8.51
C MET A 1 6.71 10.63 7.31
N SER A 2 5.54 11.13 6.98
CA SER A 2 4.79 10.61 5.82
C SER A 2 5.53 10.74 4.50
N GLU A 3 6.25 11.83 4.31
CA GLU A 3 7.01 12.05 3.08
C GLU A 3 8.12 11.01 2.89
N LYS A 4 8.77 10.60 3.98
CA LYS A 4 9.80 9.58 3.93
C LYS A 4 9.21 8.22 3.53
N ILE A 5 8.04 7.88 4.08
CA ILE A 5 7.34 6.66 3.71
C ILE A 5 6.90 6.73 2.24
N LYS A 6 6.40 7.88 1.81
CA LYS A 6 6.04 8.10 0.41
C LYS A 6 7.22 7.80 -0.52
N ASN A 7 8.39 8.33 -0.19
CA ASN A 7 9.58 8.11 -1.01
C ASN A 7 9.99 6.65 -1.05
N ILE A 8 9.88 5.95 0.10
CA ILE A 8 10.16 4.52 0.15
C ILE A 8 9.19 3.76 -0.75
N LEU A 9 7.89 4.05 -0.63
CA LEU A 9 6.87 3.37 -1.43
C LEU A 9 7.06 3.62 -2.92
N LEU A 10 7.44 4.83 -3.32
CA LEU A 10 7.65 5.16 -4.73
C LEU A 10 8.80 4.39 -5.36
N GLU A 11 9.73 3.89 -4.54
CA GLU A 11 10.81 3.03 -5.03
C GLU A 11 10.35 1.59 -5.23
N HIS A 12 9.17 1.24 -4.71
CA HIS A 12 8.64 -0.13 -4.76
C HIS A 12 7.36 -0.17 -5.59
N ARG A 13 7.53 0.08 -6.88
CA ARG A 13 6.43 0.05 -7.84
C ARG A 13 6.30 -1.33 -8.45
N GLY A 14 5.05 -1.80 -8.50
CA GLY A 14 4.76 -3.11 -9.05
C GLY A 14 4.95 -4.23 -8.03
N LYS A 15 4.17 -5.27 -8.20
CA LYS A 15 4.12 -6.40 -7.29
C LYS A 15 5.48 -7.06 -7.04
N GLU A 16 6.31 -7.11 -8.06
CA GLU A 16 7.63 -7.76 -7.97
C GLU A 16 8.62 -6.98 -7.11
N ASN A 17 8.35 -5.71 -6.90
CA ASN A 17 9.22 -4.83 -6.12
C ASN A 17 8.63 -4.48 -4.76
N ALA A 18 7.64 -5.25 -4.28
CA ALA A 18 6.97 -4.96 -3.02
C ALA A 18 7.93 -4.96 -1.83
N ILE A 19 7.60 -4.14 -0.83
CA ILE A 19 8.36 -4.03 0.41
C ILE A 19 7.47 -4.44 1.58
N THR A 20 8.02 -5.21 2.53
CA THR A 20 7.24 -5.65 3.68
C THR A 20 7.11 -4.55 4.72
N SER A 21 6.05 -4.64 5.54
CA SER A 21 5.86 -3.69 6.65
C SER A 21 7.03 -3.77 7.65
N LYS A 22 7.60 -4.94 7.81
CA LYS A 22 8.79 -5.14 8.66
C LYS A 22 9.97 -4.34 8.14
N GLN A 23 10.20 -4.38 6.82
CA GLN A 23 11.28 -3.63 6.19
C GLN A 23 11.05 -2.12 6.32
N ILE A 24 9.81 -1.67 6.18
CA ILE A 24 9.46 -0.26 6.37
C ILE A 24 9.68 0.16 7.82
N SER A 25 9.26 -0.67 8.78
CA SER A 25 9.49 -0.40 10.20
C SER A 25 10.96 -0.21 10.49
N LYS A 26 11.80 -1.08 9.94
CA LYS A 26 13.25 -1.02 10.13
C LYS A 26 13.83 0.27 9.53
N ALA A 27 13.39 0.63 8.33
CA ALA A 27 13.87 1.82 7.64
C ALA A 27 13.46 3.11 8.36
N MET A 28 12.27 3.10 8.98
CA MET A 28 11.72 4.27 9.67
C MET A 28 12.07 4.33 11.16
N GLY A 29 12.65 3.26 11.70
CA GLY A 29 12.93 3.18 13.12
C GLY A 29 11.69 2.97 13.98
N PHE A 30 10.63 2.39 13.42
CA PHE A 30 9.42 2.08 14.18
C PHE A 30 9.64 0.88 15.09
N PRO A 31 8.84 0.77 16.18
CA PRO A 31 8.90 -0.40 17.04
C PRO A 31 8.67 -1.69 16.25
N MET A 32 9.45 -2.71 16.53
CA MET A 32 9.30 -4.00 15.87
C MET A 32 8.30 -4.86 16.64
N GLU A 33 7.04 -4.72 16.27
CA GLU A 33 5.94 -5.48 16.86
C GLU A 33 5.59 -6.67 15.97
N ASP A 34 5.00 -7.71 16.56
CA ASP A 34 4.62 -8.90 15.83
C ASP A 34 3.66 -8.59 14.66
N THR A 35 2.73 -7.67 14.88
CA THR A 35 1.73 -7.32 13.88
C THR A 35 2.15 -6.20 12.95
N GLN A 36 3.23 -5.50 13.26
CA GLN A 36 3.68 -4.32 12.51
C GLN A 36 2.58 -3.27 12.37
N ALA A 37 1.75 -3.11 13.42
CA ALA A 37 0.57 -2.25 13.37
C ALA A 37 0.90 -0.79 13.08
N VAL A 38 1.97 -0.26 13.68
CA VAL A 38 2.39 1.14 13.47
C VAL A 38 2.75 1.37 12.01
N SER A 39 3.55 0.47 11.44
CA SER A 39 3.98 0.56 10.06
C SER A 39 2.78 0.53 9.10
N ARG A 40 1.86 -0.41 9.29
CA ARG A 40 0.67 -0.52 8.45
C ARG A 40 -0.19 0.72 8.51
N LYS A 41 -0.40 1.26 9.71
CA LYS A 41 -1.19 2.47 9.89
C LYS A 41 -0.58 3.64 9.14
N GLU A 42 0.73 3.81 9.25
CA GLU A 42 1.42 4.91 8.60
C GLU A 42 1.44 4.75 7.07
N ILE A 43 1.52 3.52 6.57
CA ILE A 43 1.46 3.26 5.14
C ILE A 43 0.12 3.72 4.56
N TRP A 44 -0.99 3.33 5.18
CA TRP A 44 -2.31 3.70 4.71
C TRP A 44 -2.59 5.20 4.87
N LYS A 45 -2.09 5.79 5.95
CA LYS A 45 -2.19 7.23 6.16
C LYS A 45 -1.45 7.99 5.07
N THR A 46 -0.27 7.52 4.70
CA THR A 46 0.52 8.11 3.63
C THR A 46 -0.18 7.97 2.28
N ALA A 47 -0.76 6.81 2.02
CA ALA A 47 -1.51 6.59 0.79
C ALA A 47 -2.66 7.58 0.67
N GLU A 48 -3.37 7.83 1.76
CA GLU A 48 -4.48 8.79 1.77
C GLU A 48 -3.99 10.22 1.57
N GLU A 49 -2.93 10.60 2.25
CA GLU A 49 -2.40 11.95 2.20
C GLU A 49 -1.87 12.34 0.83
N PHE A 50 -1.16 11.44 0.18
CA PHE A 50 -0.52 11.72 -1.11
C PHE A 50 -1.24 11.12 -2.32
N GLY A 51 -2.36 10.47 -2.10
CA GLY A 51 -3.14 9.86 -3.19
C GLY A 51 -2.41 8.73 -3.90
N LEU A 52 -1.72 7.88 -3.15
CA LEU A 52 -0.94 6.78 -3.74
C LEU A 52 -1.78 5.50 -3.84
N PRO A 53 -1.71 4.79 -4.98
CA PRO A 53 -2.40 3.51 -5.13
C PRO A 53 -1.60 2.36 -4.51
N VAL A 54 -1.47 2.39 -3.19
CA VAL A 54 -0.75 1.36 -2.44
C VAL A 54 -1.62 0.11 -2.32
N ILE A 55 -1.05 -1.04 -2.69
CA ILE A 55 -1.74 -2.32 -2.55
C ILE A 55 -0.93 -3.26 -1.67
N SER A 56 -1.61 -4.21 -1.04
CA SER A 56 -0.95 -5.27 -0.30
C SER A 56 -0.80 -6.49 -1.22
N CYS A 57 0.38 -7.09 -1.19
CA CYS A 57 0.76 -8.19 -2.09
C CYS A 57 1.01 -9.48 -1.30
N GLY A 58 0.18 -9.77 -0.32
CA GLY A 58 0.32 -10.96 0.50
C GLY A 58 1.66 -10.98 1.24
N ASN A 59 2.37 -12.09 1.13
CA ASN A 59 3.65 -12.26 1.83
C ASN A 59 4.75 -11.32 1.33
N LYS A 60 4.56 -10.72 0.16
CA LYS A 60 5.55 -9.81 -0.41
C LYS A 60 5.51 -8.41 0.20
N GLY A 61 4.40 -8.05 0.84
CA GLY A 61 4.26 -6.75 1.51
C GLY A 61 3.41 -5.77 0.72
N PHE A 62 3.90 -4.54 0.58
CA PHE A 62 3.17 -3.45 -0.06
C PHE A 62 3.93 -2.91 -1.26
N CYS A 63 3.19 -2.39 -2.23
CA CYS A 63 3.79 -1.77 -3.40
C CYS A 63 2.86 -0.70 -3.97
N ILE A 64 3.38 0.11 -4.89
CA ILE A 64 2.57 1.03 -5.67
C ILE A 64 2.09 0.26 -6.90
N ALA A 65 0.77 0.21 -7.11
CA ALA A 65 0.21 -0.48 -8.26
C ALA A 65 0.58 0.24 -9.55
N GLU A 66 1.07 -0.50 -10.55
CA GLU A 66 1.43 0.06 -11.84
C GLU A 66 0.49 -0.35 -12.96
N THR A 67 -0.20 -1.49 -12.81
CA THR A 67 -1.05 -2.02 -13.87
C THR A 67 -2.47 -2.23 -13.39
N ASP A 68 -3.40 -2.23 -14.34
CA ASP A 68 -4.79 -2.54 -14.05
C ASP A 68 -4.94 -3.96 -13.51
N GLU A 69 -4.10 -4.87 -13.96
CA GLU A 69 -4.11 -6.26 -13.49
C GLU A 69 -3.77 -6.36 -12.01
N GLU A 70 -2.81 -5.57 -11.55
CA GLU A 70 -2.45 -5.53 -10.13
C GLU A 70 -3.60 -5.03 -9.27
N ILE A 71 -4.31 -4.01 -9.73
CA ILE A 71 -5.49 -3.50 -9.04
C ILE A 71 -6.61 -4.54 -9.03
N LYS A 72 -6.81 -5.22 -10.15
CA LYS A 72 -7.83 -6.26 -10.27
C LYS A 72 -7.56 -7.42 -9.31
N GLU A 73 -6.30 -7.86 -9.24
CA GLU A 73 -5.89 -8.91 -8.32
C GLU A 73 -6.10 -8.50 -6.86
N PHE A 74 -5.73 -7.26 -6.52
CA PHE A 74 -5.94 -6.71 -5.19
C PHE A 74 -7.43 -6.73 -4.83
N ASN A 75 -8.29 -6.25 -5.71
CA ASN A 75 -9.73 -6.22 -5.49
C ASN A 75 -10.30 -7.63 -5.33
N ASN A 76 -9.87 -8.57 -6.15
CA ASN A 76 -10.33 -9.95 -6.06
C ASN A 76 -9.96 -10.57 -4.71
N ASN A 77 -8.75 -10.34 -4.25
CA ASN A 77 -8.29 -10.85 -2.96
C ASN A 77 -9.08 -10.23 -1.79
N ARG A 78 -9.37 -8.93 -1.89
CA ARG A 78 -10.14 -8.23 -0.86
C ARG A 78 -11.60 -8.66 -0.83
N ASN A 79 -12.19 -8.93 -1.99
CA ASN A 79 -13.59 -9.36 -2.07
C ASN A 79 -13.86 -10.69 -1.37
N ARG A 80 -12.81 -11.47 -1.15
CA ARG A 80 -12.92 -12.74 -0.41
C ARG A 80 -12.93 -12.54 1.10
N ARG A 81 -12.65 -11.33 1.56
CA ARG A 81 -12.61 -11.00 2.97
C ARG A 81 -13.86 -10.24 3.41
N VAL A 82 -13.98 -10.04 4.71
CA VAL A 82 -15.14 -9.38 5.28
C VAL A 82 -15.23 -7.91 4.89
N ALA A 83 -16.47 -7.42 4.80
CA ALA A 83 -16.80 -6.07 4.38
C ALA A 83 -16.07 -4.93 5.10
N GLY A 84 -15.47 -5.16 6.25
CA GLY A 84 -14.77 -4.12 7.02
C GLY A 84 -13.56 -3.49 6.32
N ILE A 85 -13.05 -4.12 5.26
CA ILE A 85 -11.89 -3.58 4.53
C ILE A 85 -12.28 -2.82 3.26
N ARG A 86 -13.58 -2.65 3.01
CA ARG A 86 -14.07 -1.92 1.84
C ARG A 86 -13.53 -0.50 1.73
N LYS A 87 -13.41 0.17 2.87
CA LYS A 87 -12.92 1.54 2.89
C LYS A 87 -11.52 1.65 2.29
N THR A 88 -10.64 0.73 2.64
CA THR A 88 -9.28 0.69 2.10
C THR A 88 -9.30 0.36 0.60
N GLN A 89 -10.16 -0.55 0.19
CA GLN A 89 -10.32 -0.92 -1.20
C GLN A 89 -10.77 0.27 -2.05
N ASP A 90 -11.74 1.02 -1.55
CA ASP A 90 -12.25 2.21 -2.24
C ASP A 90 -11.15 3.27 -2.37
N LEU A 91 -10.36 3.45 -1.33
CA LEU A 91 -9.24 4.39 -1.35
C LEU A 91 -8.23 4.02 -2.43
N VAL A 92 -7.86 2.75 -2.52
CA VAL A 92 -6.89 2.29 -3.52
C VAL A 92 -7.42 2.52 -4.93
N ASN A 93 -8.68 2.17 -5.19
CA ASN A 93 -9.29 2.34 -6.51
C ASN A 93 -9.33 3.80 -6.93
N LYS A 94 -9.73 4.68 -6.03
CA LYS A 94 -9.77 6.11 -6.28
C LYS A 94 -8.37 6.66 -6.58
N ASN A 95 -7.41 6.29 -5.76
CA ASN A 95 -6.05 6.78 -5.91
C ASN A 95 -5.42 6.30 -7.21
N TYR A 96 -5.71 5.06 -7.61
CA TYR A 96 -5.18 4.52 -8.85
C TYR A 96 -5.71 5.28 -10.08
N GLU A 97 -7.01 5.58 -10.07
CA GLU A 97 -7.61 6.33 -11.18
C GLU A 97 -6.97 7.71 -11.33
N GLU A 98 -6.76 8.40 -10.22
CA GLU A 98 -6.09 9.70 -10.23
C GLU A 98 -4.63 9.59 -10.63
N TRP A 99 -3.95 8.56 -10.15
CA TRP A 99 -2.56 8.29 -10.47
C TRP A 99 -2.37 8.07 -11.97
N LYS A 100 -3.26 7.30 -12.59
CA LYS A 100 -3.24 7.04 -14.03
C LYS A 100 -3.35 8.33 -14.85
N LYS A 101 -4.22 9.23 -14.43
CA LYS A 101 -4.45 10.50 -15.13
C LYS A 101 -3.23 11.42 -15.11
N LYS A 102 -2.38 11.28 -14.08
CA LYS A 102 -1.20 12.11 -13.93
C LYS A 102 -0.01 11.61 -14.74
N LYS A 103 -0.10 10.42 -15.25
CA LYS A 103 0.89 9.86 -16.14
C LYS A 103 0.47 10.08 -17.60
#